data_4e5e68468bf70391ee64c4d1cc186012
#
_entry.id   4e5e68468bf70391ee64c4d1cc186012
#
_cell.length_a   1.000
_cell.length_b   1.000
_cell.length_c   1.000
_cell.angle_alpha   90.00
_cell.angle_beta   90.00
_cell.angle_gamma   90.00
#
_symmetry.space_group_name_H-M   'P 1'
#
loop_
_entity.id
_entity.type
_entity.pdbx_description
1 polymer ?
#
loop_
_entity_poly.entity_id
_entity_poly.type
_entity_poly.pdbx_seq_one_letter_code
_entity_poly.pdbx_strand_id
1 'polypeptide(L)'
;MKNYKKLGIIKSRGRLINEANSPYRSPFQRDRDRIIHSGAFRRLKHKTQVFVNTEGDHYRTRITHSIEVAQIARTISRYLNLNDDLTETLSLAHDLGHTPFGHAGEEALNECMADHGGFDHNLQTLRIVMFIENKYVKFKGLNLTLETLDGLLKHNGPYYDDSDVKNLIGLK
;
A
#
# COMPACT_ATOMS: atom_id res chain seq x y z
N MET A 1 -12.80 17.31 -23.32
CA MET A 1 -12.36 16.63 -22.08
C MET A 1 -11.39 17.52 -21.32
N LYS A 2 -11.62 17.74 -20.01
CA LYS A 2 -10.66 18.49 -19.18
C LYS A 2 -9.37 17.66 -19.06
N ASN A 3 -8.21 18.28 -19.33
CA ASN A 3 -6.92 17.60 -19.24
C ASN A 3 -6.40 17.67 -17.79
N TYR A 4 -6.58 16.62 -17.04
CA TYR A 4 -6.13 16.48 -15.66
C TYR A 4 -4.63 16.12 -15.53
N LYS A 5 -3.93 15.94 -16.64
CA LYS A 5 -2.49 15.59 -16.66
C LYS A 5 -1.62 16.53 -15.83
N LYS A 6 -2.00 17.82 -15.74
CA LYS A 6 -1.27 18.81 -14.93
C LYS A 6 -1.43 18.62 -13.42
N LEU A 7 -2.45 17.86 -12.97
CA LEU A 7 -2.70 17.56 -11.56
C LEU A 7 -2.05 16.23 -11.13
N GLY A 8 -1.65 15.42 -12.11
CA GLY A 8 -1.08 14.10 -11.85
C GLY A 8 0.44 14.11 -11.72
N ILE A 9 0.96 13.08 -11.09
CA ILE A 9 2.40 12.84 -10.97
C ILE A 9 2.92 12.28 -12.28
N ILE A 10 3.81 13.04 -12.94
CA ILE A 10 4.41 12.66 -14.24
C ILE A 10 5.76 11.99 -14.00
N LYS A 11 6.56 12.50 -13.04
CA LYS A 11 7.93 12.07 -12.77
C LYS A 11 8.12 11.81 -11.30
N SER A 12 8.79 10.70 -10.97
CA SER A 12 9.10 10.37 -9.58
C SER A 12 10.18 11.31 -9.02
N ARG A 13 10.02 11.69 -7.75
CA ARG A 13 11.02 12.40 -6.92
C ARG A 13 12.14 11.47 -6.44
N GLY A 14 11.99 10.15 -6.62
CA GLY A 14 12.98 9.16 -6.23
C GLY A 14 12.56 8.28 -5.08
N ARG A 15 13.55 7.69 -4.43
CA ARG A 15 13.43 6.72 -3.34
C ARG A 15 14.24 7.18 -2.13
N LEU A 16 13.92 6.68 -0.94
CA LEU A 16 14.70 6.99 0.27
C LEU A 16 16.15 6.54 0.12
N ILE A 17 16.37 5.35 -0.44
CA ILE A 17 17.70 4.82 -0.75
C ILE A 17 17.87 4.85 -2.26
N ASN A 18 18.90 5.55 -2.73
CA ASN A 18 19.14 5.72 -4.15
C ASN A 18 19.49 4.38 -4.81
N GLU A 19 18.87 4.10 -5.95
CA GLU A 19 19.10 2.92 -6.77
C GLU A 19 19.18 3.30 -8.25
N ALA A 20 19.96 2.55 -9.01
CA ALA A 20 20.02 2.72 -10.46
C ALA A 20 18.63 2.56 -11.10
N ASN A 21 18.35 3.41 -12.06
CA ASN A 21 17.11 3.31 -12.83
C ASN A 21 17.11 2.03 -13.69
N SER A 22 15.91 1.47 -13.85
CA SER A 22 15.73 0.37 -14.81
C SER A 22 15.64 0.93 -16.22
N PRO A 23 16.32 0.33 -17.20
CA PRO A 23 16.19 0.76 -18.60
C PRO A 23 14.84 0.38 -19.22
N TYR A 24 14.09 -0.55 -18.62
CA TYR A 24 12.86 -1.13 -19.18
C TYR A 24 11.60 -0.81 -18.41
N ARG A 25 11.71 -0.31 -17.16
CA ARG A 25 10.56 -0.10 -16.27
C ARG A 25 10.58 1.30 -15.67
N SER A 26 9.41 1.92 -15.61
CA SER A 26 9.24 3.15 -14.85
C SER A 26 9.49 2.91 -13.35
N PRO A 27 9.80 3.96 -12.56
CA PRO A 27 9.91 3.83 -11.10
C PRO A 27 8.66 3.21 -10.46
N PHE A 28 7.47 3.55 -10.95
CA PHE A 28 6.18 3.06 -10.43
C PHE A 28 5.91 1.61 -10.84
N GLN A 29 6.30 1.19 -12.05
CA GLN A 29 6.25 -0.22 -12.43
C GLN A 29 7.15 -1.08 -11.55
N ARG A 30 8.34 -0.57 -11.20
CA ARG A 30 9.21 -1.27 -10.23
C ARG A 30 8.57 -1.38 -8.86
N ASP A 31 7.83 -0.37 -8.40
CA ASP A 31 7.11 -0.41 -7.13
C ASP A 31 5.99 -1.45 -7.16
N ARG A 32 5.20 -1.47 -8.22
CA ARG A 32 4.17 -2.49 -8.45
C ARG A 32 4.75 -3.90 -8.37
N ASP A 33 5.83 -4.15 -9.10
CA ASP A 33 6.49 -5.45 -9.11
C ASP A 33 6.99 -5.84 -7.70
N ARG A 34 7.54 -4.89 -6.94
CA ARG A 34 7.99 -5.12 -5.55
C ARG A 34 6.84 -5.49 -4.63
N ILE A 35 5.69 -4.83 -4.78
CA ILE A 35 4.48 -5.13 -4.00
C ILE A 35 3.94 -6.50 -4.35
N ILE A 36 3.70 -6.81 -5.63
CA ILE A 36 3.17 -8.10 -6.07
C ILE A 36 4.06 -9.26 -5.60
N HIS A 37 5.37 -9.08 -5.62
CA HIS A 37 6.33 -10.09 -5.19
C HIS A 37 6.66 -10.06 -3.69
N SER A 38 5.99 -9.24 -2.88
CA SER A 38 6.20 -9.18 -1.42
C SER A 38 5.53 -10.37 -0.70
N GLY A 39 6.03 -10.67 0.50
CA GLY A 39 5.40 -11.65 1.39
C GLY A 39 4.04 -11.17 1.88
N ALA A 40 3.92 -9.87 2.16
CA ALA A 40 2.67 -9.26 2.62
C ALA A 40 1.55 -9.39 1.59
N PHE A 41 1.83 -9.13 0.30
CA PHE A 41 0.84 -9.28 -0.77
C PHE A 41 0.34 -10.72 -0.89
N ARG A 42 1.23 -11.71 -0.83
CA ARG A 42 0.83 -13.13 -0.85
C ARG A 42 -0.06 -13.51 0.32
N ARG A 43 0.19 -12.92 1.52
CA ARG A 43 -0.64 -13.17 2.71
C ARG A 43 -2.07 -12.66 2.60
N LEU A 44 -2.36 -11.69 1.71
CA LEU A 44 -3.73 -11.24 1.43
C LEU A 44 -4.65 -12.37 0.95
N LYS A 45 -4.09 -13.44 0.37
CA LYS A 45 -4.86 -14.64 -0.01
C LYS A 45 -5.58 -15.29 1.18
N HIS A 46 -5.01 -15.20 2.37
CA HIS A 46 -5.53 -15.83 3.58
C HIS A 46 -6.31 -14.87 4.48
N LYS A 47 -6.49 -13.62 4.06
CA LYS A 47 -7.29 -12.62 4.77
C LYS A 47 -8.65 -12.48 4.09
N THR A 48 -9.73 -12.60 4.86
CA THR A 48 -11.09 -12.40 4.38
C THR A 48 -11.35 -10.92 4.10
N GLN A 49 -12.19 -10.62 3.12
CA GLN A 49 -12.62 -9.23 2.88
C GLN A 49 -13.76 -8.85 3.84
N VAL A 50 -14.83 -9.62 3.88
CA VAL A 50 -16.01 -9.41 4.74
C VAL A 50 -16.41 -10.72 5.42
N PHE A 51 -16.59 -11.80 4.65
CA PHE A 51 -17.03 -13.09 5.16
C PHE A 51 -15.85 -14.07 5.32
N VAL A 52 -15.92 -14.92 6.35
CA VAL A 52 -14.91 -15.95 6.58
C VAL A 52 -14.98 -16.98 5.46
N ASN A 53 -13.89 -17.18 4.77
CA ASN A 53 -13.79 -18.08 3.62
C ASN A 53 -13.49 -19.52 4.07
N THR A 54 -14.39 -20.13 4.84
CA THR A 54 -14.23 -21.52 5.31
C THR A 54 -15.04 -22.53 4.51
N GLU A 55 -16.03 -22.11 3.71
CA GLU A 55 -17.04 -23.01 3.12
C GLU A 55 -17.26 -22.82 1.61
N GLY A 56 -16.22 -22.49 0.83
CA GLY A 56 -16.33 -22.47 -0.63
C GLY A 56 -15.54 -21.41 -1.36
N ASP A 57 -15.43 -21.57 -2.68
CA ASP A 57 -14.60 -20.74 -3.57
C ASP A 57 -15.23 -19.39 -3.94
N HIS A 58 -16.44 -19.11 -3.50
CA HIS A 58 -17.20 -17.90 -3.88
C HIS A 58 -16.86 -16.64 -3.08
N TYR A 59 -16.23 -16.80 -1.93
CA TYR A 59 -15.95 -15.65 -1.07
C TYR A 59 -14.68 -14.91 -1.52
N ARG A 60 -14.82 -13.59 -1.61
CA ARG A 60 -13.72 -12.70 -2.00
C ARG A 60 -12.67 -12.64 -0.89
N THR A 61 -11.42 -12.91 -1.26
CA THR A 61 -10.26 -12.65 -0.40
C THR A 61 -9.74 -11.23 -0.62
N ARG A 62 -8.90 -10.71 0.29
CA ARG A 62 -8.30 -9.39 0.11
C ARG A 62 -7.41 -9.27 -1.12
N ILE A 63 -6.78 -10.36 -1.57
CA ILE A 63 -5.97 -10.32 -2.79
C ILE A 63 -6.86 -10.14 -4.03
N THR A 64 -7.98 -10.83 -4.13
CA THR A 64 -8.91 -10.67 -5.24
C THR A 64 -9.54 -9.29 -5.24
N HIS A 65 -9.92 -8.77 -4.06
CA HIS A 65 -10.39 -7.38 -3.90
C HIS A 65 -9.36 -6.37 -4.40
N SER A 66 -8.10 -6.46 -3.96
CA SER A 66 -7.04 -5.53 -4.38
C SER A 66 -6.82 -5.54 -5.90
N ILE A 67 -6.92 -6.71 -6.54
CA ILE A 67 -6.81 -6.84 -8.00
C ILE A 67 -7.99 -6.16 -8.70
N GLU A 68 -9.22 -6.36 -8.23
CA GLU A 68 -10.42 -5.74 -8.80
C GLU A 68 -10.40 -4.21 -8.63
N VAL A 69 -10.01 -3.73 -7.46
CA VAL A 69 -9.83 -2.28 -7.22
C VAL A 69 -8.77 -1.71 -8.17
N ALA A 70 -7.65 -2.40 -8.35
CA ALA A 70 -6.58 -1.95 -9.25
C ALA A 70 -7.06 -1.89 -10.70
N GLN A 71 -7.86 -2.83 -11.16
CA GLN A 71 -8.42 -2.85 -12.51
C GLN A 71 -9.35 -1.65 -12.75
N ILE A 72 -10.26 -1.35 -11.82
CA ILE A 72 -11.18 -0.22 -11.93
C ILE A 72 -10.40 1.11 -11.84
N ALA A 73 -9.52 1.24 -10.86
CA ALA A 73 -8.73 2.45 -10.65
C ALA A 73 -7.86 2.80 -11.88
N ARG A 74 -7.24 1.80 -12.52
CA ARG A 74 -6.50 2.00 -13.78
C ARG A 74 -7.39 2.51 -14.90
N THR A 75 -8.60 2.01 -15.03
CA THR A 75 -9.56 2.48 -16.05
C THR A 75 -9.88 3.96 -15.84
N ILE A 76 -10.14 4.36 -14.59
CA ILE A 76 -10.41 5.77 -14.24
C ILE A 76 -9.15 6.63 -14.46
N SER A 77 -7.98 6.15 -14.05
CA SER A 77 -6.71 6.86 -14.22
C SER A 77 -6.40 7.16 -15.68
N ARG A 78 -6.60 6.17 -16.57
CA ARG A 78 -6.44 6.34 -18.01
C ARG A 78 -7.43 7.36 -18.59
N TYR A 79 -8.69 7.30 -18.19
CA TYR A 79 -9.70 8.25 -18.62
C TYR A 79 -9.34 9.68 -18.22
N LEU A 80 -8.79 9.86 -17.01
CA LEU A 80 -8.35 11.16 -16.49
C LEU A 80 -6.95 11.57 -16.99
N ASN A 81 -6.26 10.71 -17.74
CA ASN A 81 -4.89 10.91 -18.22
C ASN A 81 -3.88 11.12 -17.06
N LEU A 82 -4.04 10.35 -15.98
CA LEU A 82 -3.13 10.27 -14.84
C LEU A 82 -2.14 9.12 -15.01
N ASN A 83 -1.26 8.93 -14.02
CA ASN A 83 -0.28 7.84 -14.03
C ASN A 83 -0.92 6.52 -13.58
N ASP A 84 -1.18 5.62 -14.53
CA ASP A 84 -1.85 4.35 -14.26
C ASP A 84 -0.96 3.33 -13.55
N ASP A 85 0.36 3.37 -13.72
CA ASP A 85 1.30 2.52 -12.97
C ASP A 85 1.29 2.87 -11.47
N LEU A 86 1.30 4.17 -11.12
CA LEU A 86 1.21 4.61 -9.73
C LEU A 86 -0.16 4.25 -9.14
N THR A 87 -1.23 4.48 -9.88
CA THR A 87 -2.59 4.16 -9.43
C THR A 87 -2.74 2.66 -9.16
N GLU A 88 -2.26 1.80 -10.05
CA GLU A 88 -2.26 0.35 -9.87
C GLU A 88 -1.44 -0.06 -8.63
N THR A 89 -0.25 0.53 -8.47
CA THR A 89 0.64 0.27 -7.34
C THR A 89 -0.05 0.57 -6.01
N LEU A 90 -0.68 1.73 -5.88
CA LEU A 90 -1.41 2.13 -4.67
C LEU A 90 -2.61 1.20 -4.40
N SER A 91 -3.37 0.88 -5.43
CA SER A 91 -4.53 -0.01 -5.32
C SER A 91 -4.15 -1.44 -4.89
N LEU A 92 -3.01 -1.97 -5.34
CA LEU A 92 -2.54 -3.29 -4.91
C LEU A 92 -1.99 -3.29 -3.48
N ALA A 93 -1.52 -2.15 -3.00
CA ALA A 93 -0.83 -2.05 -1.71
C ALA A 93 -1.72 -1.59 -0.55
N HIS A 94 -2.90 -1.01 -0.81
CA HIS A 94 -3.70 -0.34 0.22
C HIS A 94 -4.08 -1.24 1.40
N ASP A 95 -4.31 -2.52 1.16
CA ASP A 95 -4.77 -3.51 2.16
C ASP A 95 -3.65 -4.33 2.82
N LEU A 96 -2.36 -4.06 2.53
CA LEU A 96 -1.26 -4.90 3.03
C LEU A 96 -1.20 -4.98 4.56
N GLY A 97 -1.51 -3.89 5.24
CA GLY A 97 -1.49 -3.76 6.70
C GLY A 97 -2.74 -4.22 7.42
N HIS A 98 -3.80 -4.58 6.70
CA HIS A 98 -5.05 -4.98 7.32
C HIS A 98 -4.91 -6.23 8.20
N THR A 99 -5.63 -6.22 9.32
CA THR A 99 -5.71 -7.35 10.26
C THR A 99 -6.57 -8.48 9.72
N PRO A 100 -6.44 -9.72 10.24
CA PRO A 100 -7.50 -10.72 10.12
C PRO A 100 -8.82 -10.18 10.68
N PHE A 101 -9.96 -10.63 10.14
CA PHE A 101 -11.31 -10.24 10.54
C PHE A 101 -11.68 -8.77 10.27
N GLY A 102 -11.00 -8.12 9.32
CA GLY A 102 -11.34 -6.78 8.84
C GLY A 102 -11.31 -5.71 9.93
N HIS A 103 -12.30 -4.81 9.91
CA HIS A 103 -12.39 -3.71 10.89
C HIS A 103 -12.61 -4.16 12.33
N ALA A 104 -13.36 -5.26 12.55
CA ALA A 104 -13.53 -5.80 13.90
C ALA A 104 -12.20 -6.26 14.52
N GLY A 105 -11.33 -6.89 13.70
CA GLY A 105 -9.99 -7.26 14.14
C GLY A 105 -9.08 -6.06 14.34
N GLU A 106 -9.24 -5.00 13.56
CA GLU A 106 -8.51 -3.75 13.72
C GLU A 106 -8.91 -3.02 15.01
N GLU A 107 -10.20 -2.92 15.28
CA GLU A 107 -10.75 -2.30 16.51
C GLU A 107 -10.24 -3.02 17.76
N ALA A 108 -10.37 -4.36 17.79
CA ALA A 108 -9.86 -5.17 18.90
C ALA A 108 -8.34 -5.01 19.10
N LEU A 109 -7.57 -4.97 18.01
CA LEU A 109 -6.13 -4.77 18.10
C LEU A 109 -5.77 -3.35 18.54
N ASN A 110 -6.52 -2.34 18.09
CA ASN A 110 -6.34 -0.96 18.52
C ASN A 110 -6.60 -0.79 20.03
N GLU A 111 -7.66 -1.42 20.56
CA GLU A 111 -7.93 -1.45 22.01
C GLU A 111 -6.78 -2.12 22.78
N CYS A 112 -6.34 -3.30 22.35
CA CYS A 112 -5.23 -4.01 22.98
C CYS A 112 -3.91 -3.24 22.95
N MET A 113 -3.73 -2.37 21.97
CA MET A 113 -2.51 -1.56 21.76
C MET A 113 -2.63 -0.13 22.31
N ALA A 114 -3.69 0.20 23.05
CA ALA A 114 -3.96 1.57 23.52
C ALA A 114 -2.76 2.19 24.27
N ASP A 115 -2.12 1.44 25.17
CA ASP A 115 -0.95 1.88 25.91
C ASP A 115 0.35 1.96 25.08
N HIS A 116 0.29 1.51 23.82
CA HIS A 116 1.42 1.45 22.88
C HIS A 116 1.19 2.30 21.62
N GLY A 117 0.24 3.24 21.66
CA GLY A 117 -0.05 4.17 20.56
C GLY A 117 -1.13 3.69 19.60
N GLY A 118 -1.83 2.58 19.93
CA GLY A 118 -2.92 2.05 19.13
C GLY A 118 -2.47 1.26 17.89
N PHE A 119 -3.43 0.99 17.01
CA PHE A 119 -3.20 0.31 15.73
C PHE A 119 -4.02 0.96 14.61
N ASP A 120 -3.38 1.17 13.47
CA ASP A 120 -3.98 1.66 12.22
C ASP A 120 -3.41 0.85 11.04
N HIS A 121 -4.27 0.33 10.18
CA HIS A 121 -3.86 -0.55 9.08
C HIS A 121 -3.05 0.17 7.99
N ASN A 122 -3.25 1.49 7.78
CA ASN A 122 -2.43 2.23 6.82
C ASN A 122 -1.01 2.44 7.32
N LEU A 123 -0.88 2.81 8.60
CA LEU A 123 0.42 2.95 9.23
C LEU A 123 1.13 1.61 9.28
N GLN A 124 0.39 0.51 9.52
CA GLN A 124 0.93 -0.83 9.42
C GLN A 124 1.34 -1.17 7.98
N THR A 125 0.59 -0.72 6.96
CA THR A 125 0.99 -0.86 5.55
C THR A 125 2.32 -0.17 5.30
N LEU A 126 2.49 1.07 5.74
CA LEU A 126 3.77 1.78 5.65
C LEU A 126 4.90 1.05 6.36
N ARG A 127 4.65 0.58 7.59
CA ARG A 127 5.62 -0.19 8.37
C ARG A 127 6.06 -1.45 7.65
N ILE A 128 5.13 -2.17 7.02
CA ILE A 128 5.41 -3.35 6.21
C ILE A 128 6.32 -3.01 5.04
N VAL A 129 5.95 -2.04 4.22
CA VAL A 129 6.69 -1.72 2.99
C VAL A 129 8.01 -0.99 3.24
N MET A 130 8.15 -0.30 4.37
CA MET A 130 9.37 0.43 4.73
C MET A 130 10.38 -0.39 5.54
N PHE A 131 9.92 -1.33 6.39
CA PHE A 131 10.78 -1.96 7.40
C PHE A 131 10.65 -3.47 7.50
N ILE A 132 9.43 -4.04 7.42
CA ILE A 132 9.18 -5.45 7.77
C ILE A 132 9.52 -6.39 6.60
N GLU A 133 9.18 -6.01 5.37
CA GLU A 133 9.56 -6.81 4.20
C GLU A 133 11.08 -6.87 4.09
N ASN A 134 11.60 -8.09 4.14
CA ASN A 134 13.06 -8.34 4.11
C ASN A 134 13.42 -9.16 2.88
N LYS A 135 13.44 -8.51 1.72
CA LYS A 135 13.70 -9.14 0.42
C LYS A 135 15.06 -8.73 -0.17
N TYR A 136 15.57 -7.57 0.21
CA TYR A 136 16.76 -6.97 -0.39
C TYR A 136 17.89 -6.86 0.64
N VAL A 137 19.10 -7.28 0.26
CA VAL A 137 20.27 -7.25 1.16
C VAL A 137 20.70 -5.81 1.47
N LYS A 138 20.49 -4.89 0.53
CA LYS A 138 21.01 -3.51 0.62
C LYS A 138 20.18 -2.58 1.49
N PHE A 139 18.92 -2.92 1.77
CA PHE A 139 18.00 -2.07 2.55
C PHE A 139 16.86 -2.88 3.16
N LYS A 140 16.27 -2.35 4.22
CA LYS A 140 15.04 -2.86 4.81
C LYS A 140 13.83 -2.43 3.96
N GLY A 141 12.76 -3.19 4.03
CA GLY A 141 11.53 -2.91 3.30
C GLY A 141 11.66 -3.10 1.79
N LEU A 142 10.79 -2.43 1.07
CA LEU A 142 10.71 -2.51 -0.38
C LEU A 142 11.36 -1.32 -1.10
N ASN A 143 11.82 -0.29 -0.39
CA ASN A 143 12.38 0.94 -0.93
C ASN A 143 11.53 1.51 -2.07
N LEU A 144 10.24 1.76 -1.80
CA LEU A 144 9.30 2.30 -2.77
C LEU A 144 9.58 3.78 -3.05
N THR A 145 9.00 4.33 -4.12
CA THR A 145 9.10 5.75 -4.45
C THR A 145 8.38 6.61 -3.41
N LEU A 146 8.82 7.85 -3.26
CA LEU A 146 8.21 8.80 -2.31
C LEU A 146 6.72 9.02 -2.59
N GLU A 147 6.33 9.02 -3.87
CA GLU A 147 4.94 9.16 -4.30
C GLU A 147 4.08 7.97 -3.87
N THR A 148 4.62 6.76 -3.97
CA THR A 148 3.92 5.55 -3.52
C THR A 148 3.75 5.58 -2.00
N LEU A 149 4.78 5.93 -1.24
CA LEU A 149 4.70 6.05 0.23
C LEU A 149 3.70 7.13 0.65
N ASP A 150 3.73 8.31 0.02
CA ASP A 150 2.81 9.41 0.26
C ASP A 150 1.35 9.03 -0.04
N GLY A 151 1.13 8.31 -1.15
CA GLY A 151 -0.21 7.84 -1.51
C GLY A 151 -0.77 6.79 -0.55
N LEU A 152 0.07 5.89 -0.04
CA LEU A 152 -0.33 4.92 0.98
C LEU A 152 -0.66 5.60 2.31
N LEU A 153 0.12 6.60 2.72
CA LEU A 153 -0.13 7.37 3.94
C LEU A 153 -1.47 8.09 3.88
N LYS A 154 -1.86 8.64 2.74
CA LYS A 154 -3.07 9.44 2.56
C LYS A 154 -4.36 8.63 2.40
N HIS A 155 -4.32 7.32 2.46
CA HIS A 155 -5.49 6.47 2.24
C HIS A 155 -6.63 6.77 3.23
N ASN A 156 -6.35 7.00 4.52
CA ASN A 156 -7.34 7.35 5.55
C ASN A 156 -7.48 8.87 5.82
N GLY A 157 -7.00 9.70 4.91
CA GLY A 157 -7.10 11.16 5.05
C GLY A 157 -5.80 11.84 5.44
N PRO A 158 -5.84 13.15 5.66
CA PRO A 158 -4.62 13.90 6.00
C PRO A 158 -4.18 13.59 7.44
N TYR A 159 -2.89 13.32 7.63
CA TYR A 159 -2.26 13.36 8.94
C TYR A 159 -1.80 14.79 9.19
N TYR A 160 -2.16 15.34 10.35
CA TYR A 160 -1.91 16.75 10.71
C TYR A 160 -0.62 16.93 11.51
N ASP A 161 -0.07 15.85 12.08
CA ASP A 161 1.15 15.88 12.87
C ASP A 161 2.14 14.81 12.42
N ASP A 162 3.35 15.25 12.05
CA ASP A 162 4.47 14.37 11.68
C ASP A 162 4.92 13.46 12.84
N SER A 163 4.67 13.86 14.10
CA SER A 163 5.02 13.09 15.28
C SER A 163 4.22 11.79 15.38
N ASP A 164 2.93 11.82 15.06
CA ASP A 164 2.07 10.65 15.09
C ASP A 164 2.53 9.61 14.08
N VAL A 165 2.84 10.05 12.85
CA VAL A 165 3.35 9.18 11.80
C VAL A 165 4.69 8.55 12.21
N LYS A 166 5.63 9.35 12.75
CA LYS A 166 6.94 8.85 13.18
C LYS A 166 6.83 7.82 14.28
N ASN A 167 6.02 8.07 15.29
CA ASN A 167 5.80 7.16 16.41
C ASN A 167 5.20 5.83 15.96
N LEU A 168 4.18 5.88 15.11
CA LEU A 168 3.44 4.71 14.65
C LEU A 168 4.23 3.83 13.66
N ILE A 169 5.11 4.40 12.85
CA ILE A 169 6.02 3.64 11.99
C ILE A 169 7.33 3.25 12.68
N GLY A 170 7.52 3.65 13.95
CA GLY A 170 8.69 3.29 14.75
C GLY A 170 9.98 4.04 14.37
N LEU A 171 9.86 5.21 13.79
CA LEU A 171 10.97 6.14 13.61
C LEU A 171 11.11 6.99 14.89
N LYS A 172 12.20 6.74 15.62
CA LYS A 172 12.64 7.60 16.74
C LYS A 172 13.43 8.79 16.23
#